data_5695a7fc2a64516879abbacd58932c5c
#
_entry.id   5695a7fc2a64516879abbacd58932c5c
#
_cell.length_a   1.000
_cell.length_b   1.000
_cell.length_c   1.000
_cell.angle_alpha   90.00
_cell.angle_beta   90.00
_cell.angle_gamma   90.00
#
_symmetry.space_group_name_H-M   'P 1'
#
loop_
_entity.id
_entity.type
_entity.pdbx_description
1 polymer ?
#
loop_
_entity_poly.entity_id
_entity_poly.type
_entity_poly.pdbx_seq_one_letter_code
_entity_poly.pdbx_strand_id
1 'polypeptide(L)'
;MKLAEKLGVETVVTVGAFITGRIAEHPQVYGAASELVLVKELEELGVKIIDSGAVTWMNGLIPGLAKVRNLKGLFLSGETSGFMIDPRAAMIILRVLVKKLGLQIDMTELEGQAKEIETALKQSSDKDSGSSGSSEYIG
;
A
#
# COMPACT_ATOMS: atom_id res chain seq x y z
N MET A 1 14.95 -6.45 -17.46
CA MET A 1 15.29 -5.11 -17.92
C MET A 1 15.48 -4.99 -19.44
N LYS A 2 16.17 -5.90 -20.13
CA LYS A 2 16.30 -5.84 -21.60
C LYS A 2 14.98 -5.73 -22.37
N LEU A 3 13.91 -6.38 -21.90
CA LEU A 3 12.59 -6.26 -22.50
C LEU A 3 12.00 -4.87 -22.32
N ALA A 4 12.10 -4.28 -21.11
CA ALA A 4 11.64 -2.94 -20.84
C ALA A 4 12.31 -1.89 -21.74
N GLU A 5 13.63 -2.00 -21.91
CA GLU A 5 14.41 -1.13 -22.83
C GLU A 5 13.93 -1.27 -24.28
N LYS A 6 13.70 -2.50 -24.75
CA LYS A 6 13.20 -2.76 -26.12
C LYS A 6 11.79 -2.21 -26.36
N LEU A 7 10.97 -2.17 -25.33
CA LEU A 7 9.59 -1.67 -25.39
C LEU A 7 9.49 -0.15 -25.15
N GLY A 8 10.60 0.54 -24.94
CA GLY A 8 10.61 1.99 -24.66
C GLY A 8 9.98 2.35 -23.31
N VAL A 9 10.07 1.45 -22.32
CA VAL A 9 9.57 1.71 -20.96
C VAL A 9 10.42 2.79 -20.31
N GLU A 10 9.79 3.84 -19.78
CA GLU A 10 10.47 4.90 -19.05
C GLU A 10 10.46 4.67 -17.55
N THR A 11 9.40 4.08 -17.03
CA THR A 11 9.20 3.90 -15.59
C THR A 11 8.80 2.46 -15.27
N VAL A 12 9.46 1.89 -14.27
CA VAL A 12 9.15 0.56 -13.73
C VAL A 12 8.58 0.76 -12.33
N VAL A 13 7.41 0.20 -12.10
CA VAL A 13 6.73 0.26 -10.80
C VAL A 13 6.60 -1.15 -10.24
N THR A 14 7.04 -1.34 -9.01
CA THR A 14 6.75 -2.56 -8.23
C THR A 14 5.75 -2.26 -7.14
N VAL A 15 4.88 -3.23 -6.88
CA VAL A 15 3.82 -3.11 -5.88
C VAL A 15 3.92 -4.25 -4.88
N GLY A 16 3.79 -3.92 -3.62
CA GLY A 16 3.89 -4.88 -2.52
C GLY A 16 2.97 -4.56 -1.35
N ALA A 17 3.19 -5.29 -0.26
CA ALA A 17 2.52 -5.08 1.01
C ALA A 17 3.51 -4.53 2.04
N PHE A 18 3.05 -3.59 2.86
CA PHE A 18 3.77 -3.10 4.04
C PHE A 18 3.12 -3.73 5.28
N ILE A 19 3.73 -4.80 5.76
CA ILE A 19 3.18 -5.61 6.85
C ILE A 19 3.55 -4.98 8.19
N THR A 20 2.54 -4.54 8.94
CA THR A 20 2.72 -3.89 10.26
C THR A 20 2.40 -4.80 11.43
N GLY A 21 1.81 -5.97 11.20
CA GLY A 21 1.31 -6.85 12.27
C GLY A 21 0.09 -6.31 13.00
N ARG A 22 -0.49 -5.20 12.54
CA ARG A 22 -1.66 -4.55 13.13
C ARG A 22 -2.68 -4.22 12.05
N ILE A 23 -3.97 -4.24 12.42
CA ILE A 23 -5.04 -3.76 11.56
C ILE A 23 -5.11 -2.24 11.71
N ALA A 24 -4.75 -1.52 10.66
CA ALA A 24 -4.86 -0.07 10.63
C ALA A 24 -6.32 0.34 10.38
N GLU A 25 -6.80 1.35 11.10
CA GLU A 25 -8.12 1.96 10.83
C GLU A 25 -8.12 2.64 9.47
N HIS A 26 -7.06 3.40 9.18
CA HIS A 26 -6.83 4.07 7.91
C HIS A 26 -5.49 3.64 7.31
N PRO A 27 -5.47 2.56 6.51
CA PRO A 27 -4.24 2.06 5.90
C PRO A 27 -3.57 3.13 5.04
N GLN A 28 -2.24 3.18 5.07
CA GLN A 28 -1.43 4.14 4.34
C GLN A 28 -0.70 3.49 3.17
N VAL A 29 -0.35 4.29 2.16
CA VAL A 29 0.58 3.87 1.10
C VAL A 29 1.98 4.34 1.46
N TYR A 30 2.92 3.42 1.42
CA TYR A 30 4.35 3.69 1.56
C TYR A 30 5.03 3.51 0.22
N GLY A 31 6.08 4.27 -0.03
CA GLY A 31 6.78 4.20 -1.29
C GLY A 31 8.23 4.65 -1.23
N ALA A 32 8.95 4.25 -2.26
CA ALA A 32 10.32 4.71 -2.52
C ALA A 32 10.50 4.92 -4.02
N ALA A 33 11.41 5.81 -4.38
CA ALA A 33 11.70 6.13 -5.76
C ALA A 33 13.20 6.25 -6.02
N SER A 34 13.60 6.01 -7.26
CA SER A 34 14.98 6.10 -7.69
C SER A 34 15.50 7.53 -7.86
N GLU A 35 14.61 8.52 -7.89
CA GLU A 35 14.92 9.92 -8.16
C GLU A 35 14.10 10.88 -7.27
N LEU A 36 14.68 11.99 -6.86
CA LEU A 36 14.05 12.97 -5.99
C LEU A 36 12.79 13.61 -6.60
N VAL A 37 12.74 13.76 -7.90
CA VAL A 37 11.55 14.28 -8.59
C VAL A 37 10.36 13.34 -8.38
N LEU A 38 10.59 12.03 -8.49
CA LEU A 38 9.55 11.02 -8.26
C LEU A 38 9.14 10.92 -6.78
N VAL A 39 10.07 11.15 -5.86
CA VAL A 39 9.77 11.23 -4.42
C VAL A 39 8.76 12.34 -4.16
N LYS A 40 9.00 13.55 -4.69
CA LYS A 40 8.07 14.67 -4.53
C LYS A 40 6.70 14.40 -5.15
N GLU A 41 6.65 13.81 -6.34
CA GLU A 41 5.39 13.41 -6.96
C GLU A 41 4.61 12.40 -6.11
N LEU A 42 5.30 11.45 -5.46
CA LEU A 42 4.67 10.50 -4.56
C LEU A 42 4.13 11.18 -3.29
N GLU A 43 4.88 12.12 -2.71
CA GLU A 43 4.43 12.91 -1.55
C GLU A 43 3.17 13.73 -1.87
N GLU A 44 3.11 14.36 -3.05
CA GLU A 44 1.92 15.09 -3.53
C GLU A 44 0.69 14.17 -3.69
N LEU A 45 0.91 12.89 -3.97
CA LEU A 45 -0.14 11.88 -4.04
C LEU A 45 -0.52 11.28 -2.68
N GLY A 46 0.10 11.75 -1.59
CA GLY A 46 -0.17 11.30 -0.23
C GLY A 46 0.56 10.01 0.15
N VAL A 47 1.59 9.61 -0.60
CA VAL A 47 2.41 8.45 -0.28
C VAL A 47 3.43 8.82 0.80
N LYS A 48 3.53 8.00 1.83
CA LYS A 48 4.58 8.12 2.86
C LYS A 48 5.89 7.57 2.31
N ILE A 49 6.91 8.39 2.26
CA ILE A 49 8.21 7.96 1.75
C ILE A 49 8.94 7.12 2.80
N ILE A 50 9.49 6.00 2.34
CA ILE A 50 10.36 5.16 3.14
C ILE A 50 11.75 5.80 3.12
N ASP A 51 12.13 6.44 4.22
CA ASP A 51 13.37 7.18 4.41
C ASP A 51 14.48 6.33 5.07
N SER A 52 14.09 5.23 5.68
CA SER A 52 14.99 4.32 6.39
C SER A 52 14.60 2.86 6.19
N GLY A 53 15.57 1.96 6.29
CA GLY A 53 15.39 0.53 6.06
C GLY A 53 15.72 0.10 4.63
N ALA A 54 15.30 -1.09 4.27
CA ALA A 54 15.55 -1.67 2.96
C ALA A 54 14.28 -2.24 2.36
N VAL A 55 14.02 -1.89 1.11
CA VAL A 55 13.03 -2.61 0.29
C VAL A 55 13.72 -3.86 -0.24
N THR A 56 13.28 -5.00 0.24
CA THR A 56 13.93 -6.29 -0.04
C THR A 56 13.27 -7.04 -1.19
N TRP A 57 13.93 -8.13 -1.64
CA TRP A 57 13.47 -9.01 -2.70
C TRP A 57 13.29 -8.27 -4.05
N MET A 58 12.45 -8.81 -4.89
CA MET A 58 12.19 -8.27 -6.24
C MET A 58 11.60 -6.84 -6.20
N ASN A 59 10.85 -6.51 -5.17
CA ASN A 59 10.22 -5.20 -5.02
C ASN A 59 11.24 -4.05 -4.86
N GLY A 60 12.37 -4.31 -4.20
CA GLY A 60 13.47 -3.35 -4.10
C GLY A 60 14.50 -3.49 -5.23
N LEU A 61 14.78 -4.74 -5.63
CA LEU A 61 15.79 -5.03 -6.64
C LEU A 61 15.42 -4.45 -8.02
N ILE A 62 14.16 -4.62 -8.44
CA ILE A 62 13.71 -4.18 -9.77
C ILE A 62 13.78 -2.66 -9.94
N PRO A 63 13.26 -1.81 -9.03
CA PRO A 63 13.44 -0.36 -9.12
C PRO A 63 14.91 0.07 -9.06
N GLY A 64 15.74 -0.59 -8.26
CA GLY A 64 17.18 -0.35 -8.20
C GLY A 64 17.88 -0.66 -9.52
N LEU A 65 17.57 -1.80 -10.14
CA LEU A 65 18.07 -2.16 -11.46
C LEU A 65 17.55 -1.24 -12.58
N ALA A 66 16.34 -0.74 -12.45
CA ALA A 66 15.79 0.25 -13.38
C ALA A 66 16.69 1.49 -13.41
N LYS A 67 17.06 2.03 -12.24
CA LYS A 67 17.97 3.17 -12.13
C LYS A 67 19.33 2.92 -12.80
N VAL A 68 19.92 1.75 -12.58
CA VAL A 68 21.21 1.35 -13.22
C VAL A 68 21.12 1.32 -14.75
N ARG A 69 19.90 1.15 -15.29
CA ARG A 69 19.61 1.12 -16.72
C ARG A 69 19.02 2.42 -17.26
N ASN A 70 19.15 3.53 -16.52
CA ASN A 70 18.60 4.85 -16.86
C ASN A 70 17.07 4.85 -17.02
N LEU A 71 16.38 3.92 -16.36
CA LEU A 71 14.92 3.90 -16.23
C LEU A 71 14.54 4.45 -14.85
N LYS A 72 13.38 5.04 -14.76
CA LYS A 72 12.79 5.44 -13.48
C LYS A 72 12.27 4.23 -12.72
N GLY A 73 12.59 4.12 -11.45
CA GLY A 73 12.13 3.03 -10.58
C GLY A 73 11.25 3.55 -9.46
N LEU A 74 10.11 2.91 -9.26
CA LEU A 74 9.17 3.19 -8.18
C LEU A 74 8.82 1.90 -7.43
N PHE A 75 8.68 2.02 -6.13
CA PHE A 75 8.08 1.01 -5.27
C PHE A 75 6.90 1.63 -4.52
N LEU A 76 5.77 0.93 -4.51
CA LEU A 76 4.60 1.27 -3.73
C LEU A 76 4.17 0.07 -2.89
N SER A 77 3.75 0.30 -1.66
CA SER A 77 3.23 -0.74 -0.78
C SER A 77 2.05 -0.24 0.03
N GLY A 78 1.01 -1.05 0.10
CA GLY A 78 -0.15 -0.79 0.95
C GLY A 78 0.03 -1.37 2.34
N GLU A 79 -0.30 -0.59 3.34
CA GLU A 79 -0.28 -1.03 4.73
C GLU A 79 -1.30 -2.14 4.96
N THR A 80 -0.87 -3.24 5.57
CA THR A 80 -1.71 -4.37 5.93
C THR A 80 -1.19 -5.06 7.19
N SER A 81 -2.08 -5.78 7.87
CA SER A 81 -1.71 -6.59 9.03
C SER A 81 -0.85 -7.80 8.67
N GLY A 82 -1.01 -8.34 7.47
CA GLY A 82 -0.31 -9.53 6.97
C GLY A 82 -0.96 -10.87 7.32
N PHE A 83 -2.01 -10.89 8.16
CA PHE A 83 -2.70 -12.13 8.55
C PHE A 83 -4.14 -12.22 8.06
N MET A 84 -4.59 -11.26 7.27
CA MET A 84 -5.87 -11.28 6.58
C MET A 84 -5.75 -10.69 5.19
N ILE A 85 -6.66 -11.07 4.29
CA ILE A 85 -6.82 -10.39 3.00
C ILE A 85 -7.46 -9.04 3.26
N ASP A 86 -6.76 -7.95 2.89
CA ASP A 86 -7.25 -6.60 3.10
C ASP A 86 -7.37 -5.84 1.77
N PRO A 87 -8.57 -5.82 1.17
CA PRO A 87 -8.83 -5.10 -0.09
C PRO A 87 -8.61 -3.59 0.04
N ARG A 88 -8.64 -3.02 1.25
CA ARG A 88 -8.36 -1.61 1.49
C ARG A 88 -6.92 -1.26 1.11
N ALA A 89 -5.96 -2.14 1.42
CA ALA A 89 -4.56 -1.97 1.05
C ALA A 89 -4.38 -1.95 -0.49
N ALA A 90 -5.06 -2.81 -1.22
CA ALA A 90 -5.05 -2.82 -2.68
C ALA A 90 -5.71 -1.55 -3.26
N MET A 91 -6.86 -1.15 -2.70
CA MET A 91 -7.61 0.02 -3.15
C MET A 91 -6.80 1.30 -3.04
N ILE A 92 -6.11 1.53 -1.91
CA ILE A 92 -5.31 2.75 -1.72
C ILE A 92 -4.13 2.82 -2.68
N ILE A 93 -3.46 1.69 -2.99
CA ILE A 93 -2.38 1.64 -3.99
C ILE A 93 -2.94 1.95 -5.38
N LEU A 94 -4.05 1.33 -5.76
CA LEU A 94 -4.68 1.57 -7.06
C LEU A 94 -5.06 3.04 -7.24
N ARG A 95 -5.57 3.70 -6.21
CA ARG A 95 -5.87 5.15 -6.25
C ARG A 95 -4.63 5.99 -6.55
N VAL A 96 -3.49 5.65 -5.98
CA VAL A 96 -2.20 6.31 -6.28
C VAL A 96 -1.80 6.06 -7.74
N LEU A 97 -1.86 4.81 -8.20
CA LEU A 97 -1.49 4.43 -9.57
C LEU A 97 -2.40 5.09 -10.62
N VAL A 98 -3.71 5.11 -10.39
CA VAL A 98 -4.70 5.76 -11.25
C VAL A 98 -4.37 7.24 -11.43
N LYS A 99 -4.12 7.94 -10.32
CA LYS A 99 -3.75 9.37 -10.38
C LYS A 99 -2.41 9.58 -11.06
N LYS A 100 -1.40 8.79 -10.71
CA LYS A 100 -0.05 8.95 -11.27
C LYS A 100 0.02 8.66 -12.77
N LEU A 101 -0.72 7.65 -13.23
CA LEU A 101 -0.68 7.19 -14.63
C LEU A 101 -1.81 7.78 -15.48
N GLY A 102 -2.70 8.57 -14.89
CA GLY A 102 -3.85 9.14 -15.60
C GLY A 102 -4.82 8.07 -16.12
N LEU A 103 -4.95 6.95 -15.42
CA LEU A 103 -5.80 5.83 -15.82
C LEU A 103 -7.25 6.05 -15.37
N GLN A 104 -8.17 5.40 -16.06
CA GLN A 104 -9.57 5.25 -15.63
C GLN A 104 -9.82 3.76 -15.41
N ILE A 105 -10.10 3.38 -14.18
CA ILE A 105 -10.33 2.00 -13.77
C ILE A 105 -11.62 1.96 -12.98
N ASP A 106 -12.49 0.99 -13.28
CA ASP A 106 -13.64 0.71 -12.45
C ASP A 106 -13.20 0.00 -11.16
N MET A 107 -13.36 0.68 -10.04
CA MET A 107 -13.00 0.16 -8.72
C MET A 107 -14.22 -0.24 -7.89
N THR A 108 -15.42 -0.28 -8.46
CA THR A 108 -16.68 -0.49 -7.73
C THR A 108 -16.66 -1.79 -6.92
N GLU A 109 -16.20 -2.89 -7.50
CA GLU A 109 -16.13 -4.18 -6.81
C GLU A 109 -15.14 -4.13 -5.64
N LEU A 110 -13.95 -3.58 -5.84
CA LEU A 110 -12.93 -3.46 -4.81
C LEU A 110 -13.37 -2.52 -3.68
N GLU A 111 -14.04 -1.43 -4.01
CA GLU A 111 -14.62 -0.51 -3.03
C GLU A 111 -15.72 -1.18 -2.19
N GLY A 112 -16.53 -2.03 -2.81
CA GLY A 112 -17.51 -2.86 -2.11
C GLY A 112 -16.86 -3.79 -1.09
N GLN A 113 -15.85 -4.55 -1.50
CA GLN A 113 -15.10 -5.45 -0.63
C GLN A 113 -14.38 -4.68 0.51
N ALA A 114 -13.79 -3.54 0.23
CA ALA A 114 -13.14 -2.70 1.23
C ALA A 114 -14.14 -2.22 2.30
N LYS A 115 -15.33 -1.80 1.88
CA LYS A 115 -16.40 -1.35 2.77
C LYS A 115 -16.95 -2.48 3.65
N GLU A 116 -17.04 -3.69 3.14
CA GLU A 116 -17.44 -4.87 3.92
C GLU A 116 -16.44 -5.13 5.05
N ILE A 117 -15.14 -5.09 4.77
CA ILE A 117 -14.09 -5.23 5.79
C ILE A 117 -14.16 -4.11 6.83
N GLU A 118 -14.32 -2.86 6.42
CA GLU A 118 -14.46 -1.74 7.36
C GLU A 118 -15.65 -1.91 8.28
N THR A 119 -16.77 -2.38 7.75
CA THR A 119 -17.98 -2.63 8.53
C THR A 119 -17.76 -3.77 9.55
N ALA A 120 -17.13 -4.86 9.13
CA ALA A 120 -16.81 -5.98 10.00
C ALA A 120 -15.85 -5.59 11.14
N LEU A 121 -14.85 -4.76 10.85
CA LEU A 121 -13.90 -4.25 11.84
C LEU A 121 -14.57 -3.34 12.88
N LYS A 122 -15.47 -2.45 12.46
CA LYS A 122 -16.25 -1.60 13.37
C LYS A 122 -17.12 -2.42 14.29
N GLN A 123 -17.83 -3.43 13.78
CA GLN A 123 -18.67 -4.29 14.59
C GLN A 123 -17.90 -5.13 15.63
N SER A 124 -16.65 -5.50 15.33
CA SER A 124 -15.80 -6.22 16.28
C SER A 124 -15.29 -5.31 17.41
N SER A 125 -14.93 -4.06 17.09
CA SER A 125 -14.49 -3.08 18.09
C SER A 125 -15.61 -2.67 19.05
N ASP A 126 -16.85 -2.56 18.56
CA ASP A 126 -18.01 -2.22 19.40
C ASP A 126 -18.38 -3.36 20.37
N LYS A 127 -18.12 -4.61 19.99
CA LYS A 127 -18.35 -5.77 20.88
C LYS A 127 -17.33 -5.85 22.01
N ASP A 128 -16.06 -5.52 21.74
CA ASP A 128 -15.02 -5.51 22.76
C ASP A 128 -15.18 -4.35 23.77
N SER A 129 -15.70 -3.23 23.35
CA SER A 129 -16.00 -2.11 24.24
C SER A 129 -17.24 -2.34 25.11
N GLY A 130 -18.15 -3.25 24.74
CA GLY A 130 -19.35 -3.61 25.49
C GLY A 130 -19.14 -4.69 26.56
N SER A 131 -17.99 -5.37 26.56
CA SER A 131 -17.70 -6.49 27.48
C SER A 131 -16.92 -6.11 28.76
N SER A 132 -16.63 -4.82 28.99
CA SER A 132 -15.98 -4.38 30.23
C SER A 132 -16.96 -3.95 31.29
N GLY A 133 -18.02 -4.71 31.46
CA GLY A 133 -19.05 -4.48 32.49
C GLY A 133 -19.25 -5.72 33.37
N SER A 134 -18.73 -5.65 34.60
CA SER A 134 -19.04 -6.48 35.76
C SER A 134 -18.55 -7.95 35.73
N SER A 135 -17.34 -8.14 36.22
CA SER A 135 -17.04 -9.29 37.06
C SER A 135 -16.88 -8.78 38.50
N GLU A 136 -17.99 -8.59 39.16
CA GLU A 136 -17.99 -8.55 40.62
C GLU A 136 -17.75 -9.98 41.11
N TYR A 137 -16.54 -10.24 41.53
CA TYR A 137 -16.21 -11.40 42.37
C TYR A 137 -16.68 -11.07 43.78
N ILE A 138 -17.80 -11.68 44.19
CA ILE A 138 -18.15 -11.84 45.60
C ILE A 138 -17.60 -13.21 46.03
N GLY A 139 -16.50 -13.17 46.75
CA GLY A 139 -15.93 -14.31 47.45
C GLY A 139 -16.39 -14.36 48.90
#